data_7feacbdaa3530311a31eb806da48ca27
#
_entry.id   7feacbdaa3530311a31eb806da48ca27
#
_cell.length_a   1.000
_cell.length_b   1.000
_cell.length_c   1.000
_cell.angle_alpha   90.00
_cell.angle_beta   90.00
_cell.angle_gamma   90.00
#
_symmetry.space_group_name_H-M   'P 1'
#
loop_
_entity.id
_entity.type
_entity.pdbx_description
1 polymer ?
#
loop_
_entity_poly.entity_id
_entity_poly.type
_entity_poly.pdbx_seq_one_letter_code
_entity_poly.pdbx_strand_id
1 'polypeptide(L)'
;MATLQMVGFDADDTLWHSETYYQEAQAQFESLLAGYIDIGDARVRDRLLATERANVQLFGYGAKGMTLSMIETAIALTDARIGGADIHRITEIGKGVLQHPVELLPGIRAAVEAVAARHRVVLITKGDLFHQERKVAESGLADLFHRIEIVSEKDERTYTRLLQEFGVPASRFAMVGNSFKSDIAPILALGGFGVHMPYHVLFGLEHVEIDASHPRLSTVEQPAQIPGAIEQFAETEATL
;
A
#
# COMPACT_ATOMS: atom_id res chain seq x y z
N MET A 1 19.06 9.07 25.82
CA MET A 1 17.89 9.36 24.99
C MET A 1 17.94 8.48 23.76
N ALA A 2 16.97 7.61 23.57
CA ALA A 2 16.93 6.76 22.38
C ALA A 2 16.31 7.57 21.24
N THR A 3 17.13 8.17 20.41
CA THR A 3 16.70 8.95 19.25
C THR A 3 16.29 8.00 18.13
N LEU A 4 15.16 8.25 17.45
CA LEU A 4 14.81 7.55 16.22
C LEU A 4 15.99 7.55 15.25
N GLN A 5 16.32 6.40 14.69
CA GLN A 5 17.45 6.22 13.79
C GLN A 5 17.03 6.15 12.33
N MET A 6 15.84 5.62 12.08
CA MET A 6 15.34 5.41 10.73
C MET A 6 13.81 5.53 10.69
N VAL A 7 13.31 6.09 9.60
CA VAL A 7 11.89 6.19 9.31
C VAL A 7 11.59 5.48 8.00
N GLY A 8 10.68 4.51 8.04
CA GLY A 8 10.15 3.84 6.86
C GLY A 8 8.94 4.60 6.32
N PHE A 9 8.82 4.66 5.01
CA PHE A 9 7.64 5.14 4.32
C PHE A 9 7.08 4.02 3.45
N ASP A 10 5.79 3.80 3.53
CA ASP A 10 5.06 3.10 2.50
C ASP A 10 4.98 3.96 1.23
N ALA A 11 4.57 3.36 0.12
CA ALA A 11 4.54 4.01 -1.17
C ALA A 11 3.11 4.31 -1.66
N ASP A 12 2.36 3.25 -1.98
CA ASP A 12 1.03 3.36 -2.58
C ASP A 12 0.02 3.96 -1.58
N ASP A 13 -0.65 5.04 -1.98
CA ASP A 13 -1.60 5.77 -1.15
C ASP A 13 -0.99 6.44 0.11
N THR A 14 0.36 6.46 0.18
CA THR A 14 1.15 7.18 1.16
C THR A 14 2.01 8.25 0.50
N LEU A 15 2.74 7.90 -0.56
CA LEU A 15 3.54 8.84 -1.35
C LEU A 15 2.84 9.31 -2.62
N TRP A 16 2.09 8.43 -3.27
CA TRP A 16 1.36 8.68 -4.52
C TRP A 16 0.04 7.95 -4.56
N HIS A 17 -0.88 8.43 -5.38
CA HIS A 17 -2.18 7.81 -5.60
C HIS A 17 -2.03 6.44 -6.27
N SER A 18 -2.76 5.45 -5.79
CA SER A 18 -2.75 4.08 -6.33
C SER A 18 -4.15 3.44 -6.31
N GLU A 19 -4.76 3.25 -5.15
CA GLU A 19 -6.03 2.49 -5.00
C GLU A 19 -7.17 3.09 -5.82
N THR A 20 -7.19 4.40 -6.05
CA THR A 20 -8.16 5.07 -6.93
C THR A 20 -8.16 4.47 -8.33
N TYR A 21 -6.99 4.17 -8.88
CA TYR A 21 -6.87 3.59 -10.24
C TYR A 21 -7.32 2.13 -10.29
N TYR A 22 -7.14 1.40 -9.22
CA TYR A 22 -7.68 0.04 -9.06
C TYR A 22 -9.20 0.07 -8.99
N GLN A 23 -9.80 1.05 -8.29
CA GLN A 23 -11.25 1.22 -8.26
C GLN A 23 -11.84 1.61 -9.61
N GLU A 24 -11.18 2.49 -10.35
CA GLU A 24 -11.57 2.82 -11.71
C GLU A 24 -11.53 1.60 -12.65
N ALA A 25 -10.47 0.79 -12.54
CA ALA A 25 -10.34 -0.47 -13.27
C ALA A 25 -11.49 -1.45 -12.91
N GLN A 26 -11.82 -1.55 -11.62
CA GLN A 26 -12.94 -2.36 -11.16
C GLN A 26 -14.29 -1.85 -11.71
N ALA A 27 -14.52 -0.54 -11.74
CA ALA A 27 -15.75 0.02 -12.31
C ALA A 27 -15.87 -0.26 -13.82
N GLN A 28 -14.75 -0.20 -14.57
CA GLN A 28 -14.72 -0.57 -15.97
C GLN A 28 -15.03 -2.07 -16.16
N PHE A 29 -14.47 -2.92 -15.31
CA PHE A 29 -14.75 -4.35 -15.29
C PHE A 29 -16.23 -4.65 -15.02
N GLU A 30 -16.84 -4.02 -14.02
CA GLU A 30 -18.27 -4.14 -13.72
C GLU A 30 -19.12 -3.70 -14.91
N SER A 31 -18.78 -2.59 -15.54
CA SER A 31 -19.45 -2.09 -16.74
C SER A 31 -19.40 -3.07 -17.91
N LEU A 32 -18.26 -3.73 -18.10
CA LEU A 32 -18.11 -4.77 -19.12
C LEU A 32 -19.00 -5.98 -18.83
N LEU A 33 -19.08 -6.44 -17.57
CA LEU A 33 -19.90 -7.58 -17.18
C LEU A 33 -21.40 -7.30 -17.26
N ALA A 34 -21.83 -6.02 -17.19
CA ALA A 34 -23.25 -5.63 -17.37
C ALA A 34 -23.87 -6.12 -18.68
N GLY A 35 -23.04 -6.36 -19.70
CA GLY A 35 -23.47 -6.96 -20.96
C GLY A 35 -23.83 -8.46 -20.90
N TYR A 36 -23.45 -9.14 -19.81
CA TYR A 36 -23.59 -10.59 -19.65
C TYR A 36 -24.53 -11.00 -18.50
N ILE A 37 -24.57 -10.21 -17.43
CA ILE A 37 -25.24 -10.53 -16.18
C ILE A 37 -25.92 -9.29 -15.58
N ASP A 38 -26.91 -9.49 -14.71
CA ASP A 38 -27.40 -8.43 -13.85
C ASP A 38 -26.41 -8.14 -12.72
N ILE A 39 -25.76 -6.98 -12.78
CA ILE A 39 -24.73 -6.59 -11.83
C ILE A 39 -25.29 -6.40 -10.41
N GLY A 40 -26.56 -5.98 -10.29
CA GLY A 40 -27.21 -5.79 -8.99
C GLY A 40 -27.31 -7.09 -8.20
N ASP A 41 -27.57 -8.21 -8.88
CA ASP A 41 -27.73 -9.53 -8.25
C ASP A 41 -26.39 -10.30 -8.13
N ALA A 42 -25.41 -9.99 -8.97
CA ALA A 42 -24.24 -10.84 -9.14
C ALA A 42 -23.16 -10.66 -8.07
N ARG A 43 -23.29 -9.64 -7.21
CA ARG A 43 -22.27 -9.35 -6.18
C ARG A 43 -20.84 -9.37 -6.75
N VAL A 44 -20.66 -8.72 -7.91
CA VAL A 44 -19.41 -8.79 -8.70
C VAL A 44 -18.19 -8.42 -7.83
N ARG A 45 -18.31 -7.38 -6.99
CA ARG A 45 -17.23 -6.95 -6.09
C ARG A 45 -16.86 -8.02 -5.08
N ASP A 46 -17.84 -8.63 -4.44
CA ASP A 46 -17.60 -9.68 -3.44
C ASP A 46 -16.93 -10.90 -4.08
N ARG A 47 -17.38 -11.26 -5.30
CA ARG A 47 -16.79 -12.38 -6.05
C ARG A 47 -15.36 -12.07 -6.49
N LEU A 48 -15.12 -10.87 -7.01
CA LEU A 48 -13.76 -10.45 -7.38
C LEU A 48 -12.84 -10.44 -6.17
N LEU A 49 -13.24 -9.83 -5.06
CA LEU A 49 -12.45 -9.79 -3.83
C LEU A 49 -12.15 -11.20 -3.28
N ALA A 50 -13.12 -12.12 -3.38
CA ALA A 50 -12.89 -13.51 -2.97
C ALA A 50 -11.86 -14.21 -3.87
N THR A 51 -11.93 -13.96 -5.19
CA THR A 51 -10.96 -14.49 -6.16
C THR A 51 -9.58 -13.88 -5.93
N GLU A 52 -9.48 -12.57 -5.73
CA GLU A 52 -8.21 -11.88 -5.41
C GLU A 52 -7.58 -12.42 -4.13
N ARG A 53 -8.40 -12.63 -3.08
CA ARG A 53 -7.93 -13.23 -1.82
C ARG A 53 -7.32 -14.62 -2.01
N ALA A 54 -7.89 -15.44 -2.87
CA ALA A 54 -7.34 -16.75 -3.20
C ALA A 54 -6.07 -16.63 -4.04
N ASN A 55 -6.06 -15.70 -4.99
CA ASN A 55 -5.01 -15.54 -5.98
C ASN A 55 -3.78 -14.79 -5.46
N VAL A 56 -3.93 -13.94 -4.44
CA VAL A 56 -2.79 -13.18 -3.89
C VAL A 56 -1.68 -14.08 -3.38
N GLN A 57 -2.00 -15.27 -2.89
CA GLN A 57 -1.02 -16.27 -2.44
C GLN A 57 -0.21 -16.90 -3.60
N LEU A 58 -0.74 -16.85 -4.82
CA LEU A 58 -0.14 -17.44 -6.02
C LEU A 58 0.54 -16.40 -6.89
N PHE A 59 -0.12 -15.27 -7.09
CA PHE A 59 0.30 -14.23 -8.05
C PHE A 59 0.87 -12.97 -7.36
N GLY A 60 0.77 -12.87 -6.04
CA GLY A 60 1.14 -11.66 -5.29
C GLY A 60 0.13 -10.51 -5.48
N TYR A 61 0.46 -9.39 -4.87
CA TYR A 61 -0.29 -8.14 -4.99
C TYR A 61 0.00 -7.42 -6.31
N GLY A 62 -0.95 -6.58 -6.74
CA GLY A 62 -0.77 -5.65 -7.85
C GLY A 62 -1.63 -5.95 -9.08
N ALA A 63 -1.54 -5.08 -10.09
CA ALA A 63 -2.43 -5.08 -11.24
C ALA A 63 -2.40 -6.37 -12.08
N LYS A 64 -1.29 -7.09 -12.10
CA LYS A 64 -1.20 -8.39 -12.81
C LYS A 64 -2.09 -9.44 -12.13
N GLY A 65 -1.98 -9.59 -10.80
CA GLY A 65 -2.82 -10.49 -10.02
C GLY A 65 -4.29 -10.10 -10.09
N MET A 66 -4.62 -8.81 -9.99
CA MET A 66 -5.98 -8.28 -10.17
C MET A 66 -6.53 -8.64 -11.57
N THR A 67 -5.76 -8.42 -12.64
CA THR A 67 -6.19 -8.73 -14.00
C THR A 67 -6.53 -10.20 -14.18
N LEU A 68 -5.70 -11.10 -13.67
CA LEU A 68 -5.96 -12.55 -13.68
C LEU A 68 -7.22 -12.88 -12.88
N SER A 69 -7.40 -12.26 -11.73
CA SER A 69 -8.60 -12.45 -10.89
C SER A 69 -9.86 -11.91 -11.55
N MET A 70 -9.79 -10.80 -12.28
CA MET A 70 -10.90 -10.29 -13.09
C MET A 70 -11.28 -11.26 -14.21
N ILE A 71 -10.30 -11.83 -14.94
CA ILE A 71 -10.55 -12.81 -15.99
C ILE A 71 -11.22 -14.06 -15.41
N GLU A 72 -10.70 -14.61 -14.33
CA GLU A 72 -11.26 -15.79 -13.65
C GLU A 72 -12.69 -15.52 -13.15
N THR A 73 -12.90 -14.36 -12.51
CA THR A 73 -14.21 -13.94 -12.03
C THR A 73 -15.21 -13.78 -13.20
N ALA A 74 -14.79 -13.18 -14.30
CA ALA A 74 -15.62 -12.99 -15.47
C ALA A 74 -16.07 -14.33 -16.11
N ILE A 75 -15.14 -15.26 -16.24
CA ILE A 75 -15.43 -16.61 -16.74
C ILE A 75 -16.46 -17.30 -15.84
N ALA A 76 -16.25 -17.24 -14.52
CA ALA A 76 -17.14 -17.87 -13.54
C ALA A 76 -18.55 -17.24 -13.54
N LEU A 77 -18.64 -15.90 -13.50
CA LEU A 77 -19.94 -15.20 -13.42
C LEU A 77 -20.74 -15.27 -14.72
N THR A 78 -20.09 -15.46 -15.86
CA THR A 78 -20.76 -15.56 -17.16
C THR A 78 -21.01 -17.01 -17.60
N ASP A 79 -20.74 -18.01 -16.75
CA ASP A 79 -20.76 -19.42 -17.12
C ASP A 79 -19.98 -19.70 -18.41
N ALA A 80 -18.76 -19.15 -18.49
CA ALA A 80 -17.86 -19.22 -19.63
C ALA A 80 -18.43 -18.64 -20.96
N ARG A 81 -19.46 -17.80 -20.90
CA ARG A 81 -20.05 -17.14 -22.10
C ARG A 81 -19.29 -15.89 -22.52
N ILE A 82 -18.37 -15.37 -21.68
CA ILE A 82 -17.55 -14.22 -22.02
C ILE A 82 -16.72 -14.50 -23.27
N GLY A 83 -16.72 -13.57 -24.23
CA GLY A 83 -15.97 -13.71 -25.47
C GLY A 83 -14.50 -13.31 -25.35
N GLY A 84 -13.66 -13.83 -26.25
CA GLY A 84 -12.22 -13.51 -26.28
C GLY A 84 -11.95 -12.01 -26.42
N ALA A 85 -12.80 -11.26 -27.12
CA ALA A 85 -12.67 -9.81 -27.24
C ALA A 85 -12.84 -9.10 -25.90
N ASP A 86 -13.75 -9.55 -25.04
CA ASP A 86 -13.98 -8.95 -23.73
C ASP A 86 -12.91 -9.40 -22.70
N ILE A 87 -12.39 -10.62 -22.81
CA ILE A 87 -11.18 -11.03 -22.06
C ILE A 87 -9.99 -10.14 -22.42
N HIS A 88 -9.84 -9.81 -23.72
CA HIS A 88 -8.79 -8.87 -24.12
C HIS A 88 -9.02 -7.47 -23.53
N ARG A 89 -10.27 -6.97 -23.46
CA ARG A 89 -10.59 -5.69 -22.81
C ARG A 89 -10.23 -5.71 -21.32
N ILE A 90 -10.49 -6.80 -20.59
CA ILE A 90 -10.06 -6.95 -19.21
C ILE A 90 -8.53 -6.84 -19.09
N THR A 91 -7.80 -7.45 -20.03
CA THR A 91 -6.34 -7.31 -20.07
C THR A 91 -5.89 -5.85 -20.30
N GLU A 92 -6.58 -5.11 -21.18
CA GLU A 92 -6.28 -3.69 -21.41
C GLU A 92 -6.62 -2.81 -20.18
N ILE A 93 -7.68 -3.13 -19.44
CA ILE A 93 -7.98 -2.47 -18.14
C ILE A 93 -6.81 -2.64 -17.18
N GLY A 94 -6.29 -3.85 -17.02
CA GLY A 94 -5.13 -4.11 -16.15
C GLY A 94 -3.86 -3.41 -16.62
N LYS A 95 -3.61 -3.35 -17.94
CA LYS A 95 -2.50 -2.57 -18.51
C LYS A 95 -2.65 -1.07 -18.23
N GLY A 96 -3.89 -0.54 -18.25
CA GLY A 96 -4.19 0.85 -17.90
C GLY A 96 -3.69 1.19 -16.50
N VAL A 97 -3.95 0.34 -15.50
CA VAL A 97 -3.41 0.52 -14.15
C VAL A 97 -1.88 0.51 -14.13
N LEU A 98 -1.26 -0.45 -14.84
CA LEU A 98 0.21 -0.54 -14.92
C LEU A 98 0.83 0.69 -15.60
N GLN A 99 0.16 1.33 -16.53
CA GLN A 99 0.68 2.44 -17.33
C GLN A 99 0.32 3.82 -16.77
N HIS A 100 -0.48 3.85 -15.68
CA HIS A 100 -0.85 5.12 -15.09
C HIS A 100 0.38 5.89 -14.63
N PRO A 101 0.49 7.20 -14.92
CA PRO A 101 1.58 8.03 -14.42
C PRO A 101 1.55 8.13 -12.89
N VAL A 102 2.71 8.32 -12.28
CA VAL A 102 2.83 8.48 -10.83
C VAL A 102 2.45 9.90 -10.43
N GLU A 103 1.39 10.03 -9.63
CA GLU A 103 0.90 11.30 -9.12
C GLU A 103 1.14 11.37 -7.61
N LEU A 104 2.08 12.22 -7.18
CA LEU A 104 2.40 12.39 -5.75
C LEU A 104 1.23 12.97 -4.96
N LEU A 105 1.06 12.52 -3.72
CA LEU A 105 0.15 13.18 -2.79
C LEU A 105 0.59 14.63 -2.54
N PRO A 106 -0.35 15.58 -2.46
CA PRO A 106 -0.02 16.98 -2.23
C PRO A 106 0.81 17.20 -0.96
N GLY A 107 1.98 17.80 -1.10
CA GLY A 107 2.88 18.10 0.03
C GLY A 107 3.78 16.97 0.49
N ILE A 108 3.65 15.75 -0.05
CA ILE A 108 4.41 14.58 0.44
C ILE A 108 5.92 14.73 0.23
N ARG A 109 6.36 15.29 -0.90
CA ARG A 109 7.78 15.54 -1.15
C ARG A 109 8.41 16.34 -0.02
N ALA A 110 7.80 17.47 0.34
CA ALA A 110 8.31 18.34 1.41
C ALA A 110 8.33 17.63 2.78
N ALA A 111 7.35 16.78 3.06
CA ALA A 111 7.31 15.98 4.27
C ALA A 111 8.46 14.95 4.32
N VAL A 112 8.70 14.22 3.23
CA VAL A 112 9.82 13.25 3.14
C VAL A 112 11.15 13.98 3.26
N GLU A 113 11.36 15.09 2.56
CA GLU A 113 12.58 15.92 2.65
C GLU A 113 12.83 16.42 4.08
N ALA A 114 11.79 16.88 4.79
CA ALA A 114 11.91 17.34 6.18
C ALA A 114 12.32 16.20 7.14
N VAL A 115 11.78 15.00 6.95
CA VAL A 115 12.17 13.81 7.74
C VAL A 115 13.58 13.35 7.37
N ALA A 116 13.91 13.31 6.07
CA ALA A 116 15.22 12.89 5.57
C ALA A 116 16.36 13.81 6.02
N ALA A 117 16.08 15.09 6.30
CA ALA A 117 17.07 16.04 6.84
C ALA A 117 17.57 15.66 8.25
N ARG A 118 16.84 14.83 9.00
CA ARG A 118 17.14 14.49 10.40
C ARG A 118 17.30 12.99 10.66
N HIS A 119 16.71 12.15 9.80
CA HIS A 119 16.69 10.70 9.96
C HIS A 119 17.05 10.01 8.66
N ARG A 120 17.64 8.81 8.75
CA ARG A 120 17.71 7.94 7.58
C ARG A 120 16.30 7.53 7.19
N VAL A 121 15.94 7.67 5.92
CA VAL A 121 14.63 7.25 5.41
C VAL A 121 14.76 6.02 4.51
N VAL A 122 13.80 5.12 4.59
CA VAL A 122 13.70 3.92 3.75
C VAL A 122 12.30 3.81 3.18
N LEU A 123 12.20 3.45 1.90
CA LEU A 123 10.93 3.08 1.29
C LEU A 123 10.69 1.58 1.51
N ILE A 124 9.51 1.21 2.01
CA ILE A 124 9.10 -0.19 2.18
C ILE A 124 7.72 -0.34 1.57
N THR A 125 7.65 -0.99 0.42
CA THR A 125 6.40 -1.19 -0.33
C THR A 125 6.19 -2.65 -0.66
N LYS A 126 4.92 -3.07 -0.87
CA LYS A 126 4.59 -4.39 -1.39
C LYS A 126 3.94 -4.29 -2.76
N GLY A 127 4.05 -5.33 -3.57
CA GLY A 127 3.44 -5.39 -4.89
C GLY A 127 4.32 -6.06 -5.94
N ASP A 128 3.93 -5.89 -7.20
CA ASP A 128 4.70 -6.37 -8.33
C ASP A 128 6.02 -5.62 -8.46
N LEU A 129 7.13 -6.35 -8.46
CA LEU A 129 8.48 -5.78 -8.48
C LEU A 129 8.68 -4.76 -9.61
N PHE A 130 8.37 -5.15 -10.86
CA PHE A 130 8.57 -4.28 -12.02
C PHE A 130 7.70 -3.02 -11.96
N HIS A 131 6.47 -3.15 -11.47
CA HIS A 131 5.57 -2.01 -11.34
C HIS A 131 6.05 -1.06 -10.25
N GLN A 132 6.45 -1.58 -9.09
CA GLN A 132 6.94 -0.76 -7.99
C GLN A 132 8.27 -0.08 -8.32
N GLU A 133 9.23 -0.77 -8.94
CA GLU A 133 10.49 -0.18 -9.41
C GLU A 133 10.24 0.99 -10.37
N ARG A 134 9.31 0.81 -11.32
CA ARG A 134 8.94 1.88 -12.25
C ARG A 134 8.31 3.07 -11.53
N LYS A 135 7.34 2.85 -10.64
CA LYS A 135 6.71 3.94 -9.87
C LYS A 135 7.72 4.70 -9.02
N VAL A 136 8.64 4.00 -8.38
CA VAL A 136 9.72 4.63 -7.61
C VAL A 136 10.59 5.51 -8.52
N ALA A 137 10.98 5.02 -9.68
CA ALA A 137 11.80 5.79 -10.62
C ALA A 137 11.05 7.04 -11.15
N GLU A 138 9.76 6.90 -11.50
CA GLU A 138 8.93 7.98 -12.01
C GLU A 138 8.55 9.02 -10.94
N SER A 139 8.50 8.64 -9.66
CA SER A 139 8.12 9.53 -8.55
C SER A 139 9.06 10.72 -8.35
N GLY A 140 10.32 10.57 -8.77
CA GLY A 140 11.38 11.53 -8.48
C GLY A 140 11.75 11.63 -7.00
N LEU A 141 11.33 10.67 -6.17
CA LEU A 141 11.65 10.62 -4.72
C LEU A 141 12.78 9.64 -4.39
N ALA A 142 13.22 8.81 -5.35
CA ALA A 142 14.16 7.72 -5.11
C ALA A 142 15.43 8.16 -4.37
N ASP A 143 16.01 9.30 -4.74
CA ASP A 143 17.25 9.83 -4.18
C ASP A 143 17.13 10.30 -2.71
N LEU A 144 15.90 10.47 -2.20
CA LEU A 144 15.66 10.81 -0.81
C LEU A 144 15.80 9.59 0.11
N PHE A 145 15.62 8.38 -0.42
CA PHE A 145 15.62 7.15 0.36
C PHE A 145 17.02 6.52 0.41
N HIS A 146 17.48 6.22 1.62
CA HIS A 146 18.72 5.49 1.85
C HIS A 146 18.65 4.05 1.30
N ARG A 147 17.47 3.44 1.34
CA ARG A 147 17.16 2.11 0.80
C ARG A 147 15.72 2.05 0.29
N ILE A 148 15.48 1.17 -0.66
CA ILE A 148 14.17 0.89 -1.24
C ILE A 148 13.97 -0.62 -1.17
N GLU A 149 12.95 -1.05 -0.44
CA GLU A 149 12.60 -2.44 -0.20
C GLU A 149 11.21 -2.74 -0.80
N ILE A 150 11.18 -3.59 -1.81
CA ILE A 150 9.96 -4.10 -2.41
C ILE A 150 9.76 -5.52 -1.89
N VAL A 151 8.73 -5.72 -1.08
CA VAL A 151 8.51 -6.97 -0.36
C VAL A 151 7.22 -7.67 -0.83
N SER A 152 7.13 -8.97 -0.61
CA SER A 152 5.94 -9.75 -0.94
C SER A 152 4.81 -9.53 0.06
N GLU A 153 5.13 -9.31 1.33
CA GLU A 153 4.18 -9.04 2.41
C GLU A 153 4.82 -8.12 3.46
N LYS A 154 3.98 -7.34 4.13
CA LYS A 154 4.35 -6.46 5.25
C LYS A 154 3.77 -7.02 6.54
N ASP A 155 4.48 -7.94 7.13
CA ASP A 155 4.15 -8.59 8.40
C ASP A 155 5.30 -8.47 9.40
N GLU A 156 5.10 -8.90 10.63
CA GLU A 156 6.11 -8.87 11.68
C GLU A 156 7.40 -9.59 11.28
N ARG A 157 7.30 -10.69 10.53
CA ARG A 157 8.45 -11.47 10.06
C ARG A 157 9.29 -10.66 9.07
N THR A 158 8.63 -10.02 8.12
CA THR A 158 9.30 -9.18 7.11
C THR A 158 9.97 -7.98 7.77
N TYR A 159 9.27 -7.27 8.65
CA TYR A 159 9.86 -6.13 9.36
C TYR A 159 11.00 -6.55 10.28
N THR A 160 10.90 -7.69 10.98
CA THR A 160 12.01 -8.23 11.79
C THR A 160 13.26 -8.44 10.94
N ARG A 161 13.11 -9.07 9.78
CA ARG A 161 14.23 -9.29 8.84
C ARG A 161 14.81 -7.97 8.36
N LEU A 162 13.98 -7.04 7.90
CA LEU A 162 14.44 -5.74 7.40
C LEU A 162 15.17 -4.93 8.48
N LEU A 163 14.63 -4.87 9.69
CA LEU A 163 15.26 -4.16 10.82
C LEU A 163 16.61 -4.77 11.20
N GLN A 164 16.75 -6.10 11.14
CA GLN A 164 18.05 -6.77 11.32
C GLN A 164 19.05 -6.39 10.22
N GLU A 165 18.63 -6.39 8.96
CA GLU A 165 19.46 -5.99 7.81
C GLU A 165 19.86 -4.50 7.87
N PHE A 166 18.99 -3.63 8.40
CA PHE A 166 19.28 -2.21 8.60
C PHE A 166 20.19 -1.95 9.82
N GLY A 167 20.30 -2.92 10.72
CA GLY A 167 21.01 -2.75 11.99
C GLY A 167 20.31 -1.77 12.93
N VAL A 168 18.97 -1.69 12.88
CA VAL A 168 18.14 -0.77 13.66
C VAL A 168 17.18 -1.55 14.54
N PRO A 169 17.20 -1.38 15.87
CA PRO A 169 16.20 -1.99 16.73
C PRO A 169 14.82 -1.36 16.48
N ALA A 170 13.74 -2.15 16.62
CA ALA A 170 12.37 -1.67 16.38
C ALA A 170 12.04 -0.41 17.20
N SER A 171 12.50 -0.34 18.45
CA SER A 171 12.31 0.84 19.32
C SER A 171 12.92 2.14 18.79
N ARG A 172 13.75 2.08 17.74
CA ARG A 172 14.34 3.25 17.08
C ARG A 172 13.91 3.39 15.61
N PHE A 173 12.83 2.73 15.26
CA PHE A 173 12.23 2.75 13.93
C PHE A 173 10.80 3.25 13.99
N ALA A 174 10.43 4.12 13.06
CA ALA A 174 9.05 4.51 12.83
C ALA A 174 8.63 4.12 11.41
N MET A 175 7.38 3.71 11.23
CA MET A 175 6.79 3.47 9.90
C MET A 175 5.66 4.44 9.65
N VAL A 176 5.68 5.08 8.49
CA VAL A 176 4.64 5.97 7.98
C VAL A 176 3.89 5.24 6.87
N GLY A 177 2.57 5.13 6.97
CA GLY A 177 1.78 4.47 5.93
C GLY A 177 0.28 4.64 6.09
N ASN A 178 -0.46 4.29 5.03
CA ASN A 178 -1.91 4.39 4.98
C ASN A 178 -2.63 3.13 5.47
N SER A 179 -1.98 1.97 5.41
CA SER A 179 -2.56 0.71 5.86
C SER A 179 -2.20 0.43 7.31
N PHE A 180 -3.20 0.47 8.19
CA PHE A 180 -2.98 0.07 9.57
C PHE A 180 -2.48 -1.39 9.68
N LYS A 181 -3.06 -2.29 8.87
CA LYS A 181 -2.72 -3.72 8.86
C LYS A 181 -1.28 -3.99 8.43
N SER A 182 -0.86 -3.37 7.33
CA SER A 182 0.42 -3.68 6.69
C SER A 182 1.56 -2.80 7.17
N ASP A 183 1.30 -1.53 7.49
CA ASP A 183 2.35 -0.56 7.82
C ASP A 183 2.51 -0.39 9.31
N ILE A 184 1.40 -0.35 10.05
CA ILE A 184 1.38 0.16 11.42
C ILE A 184 1.40 -0.99 12.43
N ALA A 185 0.41 -1.88 12.38
CA ALA A 185 0.25 -2.93 13.40
C ALA A 185 1.50 -3.82 13.55
N PRO A 186 2.17 -4.27 12.47
CA PRO A 186 3.36 -5.11 12.62
C PRO A 186 4.53 -4.38 13.31
N ILE A 187 4.69 -3.09 13.05
CA ILE A 187 5.76 -2.30 13.67
C ILE A 187 5.44 -2.02 15.14
N LEU A 188 4.20 -1.70 15.48
CA LEU A 188 3.78 -1.54 16.87
C LEU A 188 3.98 -2.84 17.67
N ALA A 189 3.64 -4.00 17.09
CA ALA A 189 3.84 -5.31 17.71
C ALA A 189 5.33 -5.60 18.01
N LEU A 190 6.25 -5.11 17.18
CA LEU A 190 7.69 -5.22 17.38
C LEU A 190 8.25 -4.17 18.35
N GLY A 191 7.42 -3.26 18.87
CA GLY A 191 7.82 -2.17 19.76
C GLY A 191 8.40 -0.94 19.07
N GLY A 192 8.12 -0.78 17.78
CA GLY A 192 8.42 0.44 17.02
C GLY A 192 7.33 1.49 17.11
N PHE A 193 7.40 2.51 16.27
CA PHE A 193 6.44 3.61 16.20
C PHE A 193 5.70 3.60 14.87
N GLY A 194 4.42 3.97 14.90
CA GLY A 194 3.58 4.08 13.71
C GLY A 194 3.04 5.50 13.50
N VAL A 195 3.18 6.03 12.29
CA VAL A 195 2.45 7.22 11.82
C VAL A 195 1.43 6.76 10.80
N HIS A 196 0.19 6.67 11.21
CA HIS A 196 -0.91 6.28 10.34
C HIS A 196 -1.47 7.52 9.64
N MET A 197 -1.40 7.53 8.32
CA MET A 197 -1.99 8.56 7.47
C MET A 197 -3.05 7.89 6.57
N PRO A 198 -4.30 7.78 7.03
CA PRO A 198 -5.35 7.09 6.28
C PRO A 198 -5.56 7.71 4.91
N TYR A 199 -5.65 6.89 3.89
CA TYR A 199 -6.09 7.31 2.57
C TYR A 199 -7.61 7.16 2.46
N HIS A 200 -8.27 7.97 1.65
CA HIS A 200 -9.74 8.00 1.54
C HIS A 200 -10.35 6.71 0.95
N VAL A 201 -9.51 5.88 0.36
CA VAL A 201 -9.86 4.55 -0.15
C VAL A 201 -8.87 3.53 0.39
N LEU A 202 -9.36 2.36 0.76
CA LEU A 202 -8.51 1.28 1.26
C LEU A 202 -8.84 -0.02 0.52
N PHE A 203 -7.80 -0.73 0.09
CA PHE A 203 -7.95 -2.05 -0.53
C PHE A 203 -8.73 -3.01 0.38
N GLY A 204 -9.66 -3.75 -0.18
CA GLY A 204 -10.59 -4.59 0.61
C GLY A 204 -9.94 -5.64 1.52
N LEU A 205 -8.71 -6.06 1.23
CA LEU A 205 -7.96 -7.01 2.06
C LEU A 205 -7.16 -6.34 3.20
N GLU A 206 -7.11 -5.00 3.26
CA GLU A 206 -6.37 -4.23 4.26
C GLU A 206 -7.24 -3.78 5.45
N HIS A 207 -8.55 -4.03 5.42
CA HIS A 207 -9.44 -3.66 6.51
C HIS A 207 -9.17 -4.47 7.78
N VAL A 208 -8.89 -3.77 8.89
CA VAL A 208 -8.73 -4.31 10.24
C VAL A 208 -9.26 -3.31 11.27
N GLU A 209 -9.54 -3.77 12.47
CA GLU A 209 -9.84 -2.89 13.59
C GLU A 209 -8.58 -2.15 14.06
N ILE A 210 -8.73 -0.85 14.37
CA ILE A 210 -7.62 0.01 14.77
C ILE A 210 -7.74 0.31 16.26
N ASP A 211 -6.73 -0.06 17.04
CA ASP A 211 -6.56 0.47 18.40
C ASP A 211 -5.87 1.83 18.34
N ALA A 212 -6.68 2.88 18.30
CA ALA A 212 -6.20 4.26 18.24
C ALA A 212 -5.55 4.75 19.55
N SER A 213 -5.63 3.97 20.65
CA SER A 213 -5.09 4.36 21.96
C SER A 213 -3.64 3.95 22.18
N HIS A 214 -3.02 3.25 21.23
CA HIS A 214 -1.66 2.75 21.39
C HIS A 214 -0.64 3.90 21.56
N PRO A 215 0.20 3.91 22.62
CA PRO A 215 1.07 5.05 22.99
C PRO A 215 2.18 5.36 21.94
N ARG A 216 2.47 4.42 21.04
CA ARG A 216 3.46 4.57 19.98
C ARG A 216 2.81 4.77 18.60
N LEU A 217 1.53 5.13 18.57
CA LEU A 217 0.77 5.45 17.37
C LEU A 217 0.49 6.95 17.32
N SER A 218 0.73 7.55 16.16
CA SER A 218 0.23 8.87 15.81
C SER A 218 -0.61 8.76 14.55
N THR A 219 -1.78 9.40 14.53
CA THR A 219 -2.60 9.50 13.31
C THR A 219 -2.54 10.92 12.78
N VAL A 220 -2.27 11.06 11.50
CA VAL A 220 -2.17 12.36 10.80
C VAL A 220 -3.12 12.36 9.59
N GLU A 221 -3.63 13.53 9.25
CA GLU A 221 -4.57 13.68 8.11
C GLU A 221 -3.87 14.15 6.84
N GLN A 222 -2.68 14.74 6.97
CA GLN A 222 -1.97 15.38 5.86
C GLN A 222 -0.47 15.15 5.98
N PRO A 223 0.25 15.06 4.83
CA PRO A 223 1.71 14.88 4.81
C PRO A 223 2.48 15.91 5.63
N ALA A 224 2.02 17.16 5.66
CA ALA A 224 2.68 18.23 6.43
C ALA A 224 2.79 17.97 7.94
N GLN A 225 1.96 17.07 8.48
CA GLN A 225 1.96 16.72 9.91
C GLN A 225 2.96 15.59 10.23
N ILE A 226 3.44 14.85 9.23
CA ILE A 226 4.36 13.71 9.44
C ILE A 226 5.62 14.10 10.20
N PRO A 227 6.37 15.18 9.84
CA PRO A 227 7.58 15.55 10.57
C PRO A 227 7.33 15.81 12.04
N GLY A 228 6.25 16.51 12.38
CA GLY A 228 5.88 16.80 13.78
C GLY A 228 5.51 15.52 14.55
N ALA A 229 4.80 14.58 13.93
CA ALA A 229 4.48 13.28 14.55
C ALA A 229 5.75 12.46 14.84
N ILE A 230 6.73 12.48 13.93
CA ILE A 230 8.03 11.81 14.13
C ILE A 230 8.82 12.46 15.28
N GLU A 231 8.80 13.78 15.41
CA GLU A 231 9.49 14.50 16.49
C GLU A 231 8.89 14.18 17.88
N GLN A 232 7.57 14.06 17.98
CA GLN A 232 6.89 13.69 19.22
C GLN A 232 7.33 12.34 19.79
N PHE A 233 7.65 11.37 18.94
CA PHE A 233 8.16 10.07 19.39
C PHE A 233 9.53 10.18 20.07
N ALA A 234 10.38 11.12 19.63
CA ALA A 234 11.66 11.36 20.26
C ALA A 234 11.55 11.95 21.68
N GLU A 235 10.46 12.67 21.98
CA GLU A 235 10.17 13.26 23.27
C GLU A 235 9.51 12.25 24.24
N THR A 236 8.67 11.35 23.74
CA THR A 236 7.92 10.38 24.55
C THR A 236 8.83 9.36 25.23
N GLU A 237 9.93 8.93 24.58
CA GLU A 237 10.93 8.03 25.22
C GLU A 237 11.77 8.71 26.30
N ALA A 238 11.79 10.01 26.39
CA ALA A 238 12.47 10.72 27.47
C ALA A 238 11.70 10.68 28.80
N THR A 239 10.43 10.23 28.77
CA THR A 239 9.46 10.26 29.90
C THR A 239 9.10 8.85 30.40
N LEU A 240 9.48 7.78 29.68
CA LEU A 240 9.33 6.37 30.07
C LEU A 240 10.67 5.79 30.56
#